data_cca3f72acf620c2cd04ff35692e15eca
#
_entry.id   cca3f72acf620c2cd04ff35692e15eca
#
_cell.length_a   1.000
_cell.length_b   1.000
_cell.length_c   1.000
_cell.angle_alpha   90.00
_cell.angle_beta   90.00
_cell.angle_gamma   90.00
#
_symmetry.space_group_name_H-M   'P 1'
#
loop_
_entity.id
_entity.type
_entity.pdbx_description
1 polymer ?
#
loop_
_entity_poly.entity_id
_entity_poly.type
_entity_poly.pdbx_seq_one_letter_code
_entity_poly.pdbx_strand_id
1 'polypeptide(L)'
;MNVAIIGSGSWATALAKIVMHNVTDINWHIRRQEVIDEFVEIRRNPNHLEWAYFDVSRIHFSTDLNTVIDQSDLIVLAVPSPYLKQSLDDITVDMSQKMVISAVKGMIPDENLLVTEYMHNYFHVPEENLGVIAGPCHAEEIALERLSYLTVGCKDMEKAREWSQLFDTPYVRTTPSNDVEGLEYASVMKNIYAIAAGICKSLHYGDNFQAVLLTNAMHEMIRFAQAKSDIPRDITASGYLGDVLVTAYSNFSRNRQFGQMIGMGYSVKAAQTEMEMVAEGYYGTKAIWLANQDAQVDLPIVEAVYQILYNRRSAKATIKELTKKFN
;
A
#
# COMPACT_ATOMS: atom_id res chain seq x y z
N MET A 1 -17.88 -12.29 13.04
CA MET A 1 -17.18 -11.01 12.79
C MET A 1 -17.64 -10.47 11.45
N ASN A 2 -18.23 -9.29 11.43
CA ASN A 2 -18.69 -8.60 10.22
C ASN A 2 -17.53 -7.76 9.68
N VAL A 3 -17.20 -7.95 8.40
CA VAL A 3 -16.04 -7.27 7.76
C VAL A 3 -16.52 -6.20 6.80
N ALA A 4 -15.97 -4.99 6.94
CA ALA A 4 -16.16 -3.91 5.99
C ALA A 4 -14.96 -3.76 5.06
N ILE A 5 -15.22 -3.47 3.78
CA ILE A 5 -14.22 -3.00 2.83
C ILE A 5 -14.51 -1.54 2.50
N ILE A 6 -13.55 -0.65 2.72
CA ILE A 6 -13.65 0.78 2.41
C ILE A 6 -12.77 1.09 1.22
N GLY A 7 -13.41 1.45 0.10
CA GLY A 7 -12.74 1.72 -1.18
C GLY A 7 -13.29 0.88 -2.32
N SER A 8 -13.08 1.32 -3.57
CA SER A 8 -13.62 0.68 -4.77
C SER A 8 -12.58 0.41 -5.86
N GLY A 9 -11.29 0.60 -5.56
CA GLY A 9 -10.18 0.36 -6.49
C GLY A 9 -9.82 -1.12 -6.67
N SER A 10 -8.84 -1.40 -7.53
CA SER A 10 -8.36 -2.76 -7.79
C SER A 10 -7.99 -3.51 -6.51
N TRP A 11 -7.28 -2.85 -5.57
CA TRP A 11 -6.86 -3.49 -4.33
C TRP A 11 -8.03 -3.80 -3.40
N ALA A 12 -9.00 -2.88 -3.25
CA ALA A 12 -10.24 -3.14 -2.50
C ALA A 12 -11.02 -4.32 -3.09
N THR A 13 -11.12 -4.39 -4.43
CA THR A 13 -11.78 -5.49 -5.14
C THR A 13 -11.08 -6.84 -4.91
N ALA A 14 -9.74 -6.85 -4.94
CA ALA A 14 -8.97 -8.07 -4.66
C ALA A 14 -9.15 -8.53 -3.20
N LEU A 15 -9.11 -7.60 -2.24
CA LEU A 15 -9.30 -7.91 -0.82
C LEU A 15 -10.72 -8.42 -0.54
N ALA A 16 -11.76 -7.82 -1.14
CA ALA A 16 -13.12 -8.31 -1.04
C ALA A 16 -13.24 -9.75 -1.56
N LYS A 17 -12.62 -10.04 -2.71
CA LYS A 17 -12.60 -11.40 -3.27
C LYS A 17 -11.94 -12.39 -2.30
N ILE A 18 -10.81 -12.03 -1.68
CA ILE A 18 -10.10 -12.87 -0.71
C ILE A 18 -10.98 -13.10 0.53
N VAL A 19 -11.47 -12.03 1.15
CA VAL A 19 -12.24 -12.11 2.41
C VAL A 19 -13.50 -12.94 2.24
N MET A 20 -14.21 -12.82 1.11
CA MET A 20 -15.43 -13.59 0.82
C MET A 20 -15.22 -15.11 0.74
N HIS A 21 -13.98 -15.60 0.70
CA HIS A 21 -13.71 -17.02 0.87
C HIS A 21 -13.95 -17.50 2.30
N ASN A 22 -13.77 -16.63 3.29
CA ASN A 22 -13.70 -16.98 4.70
C ASN A 22 -14.84 -16.43 5.55
N VAL A 23 -15.69 -15.54 5.00
CA VAL A 23 -16.86 -14.99 5.69
C VAL A 23 -18.12 -15.21 4.85
N THR A 24 -19.29 -15.20 5.50
CA THR A 24 -20.57 -15.38 4.82
C THR A 24 -20.90 -14.17 3.95
N ASP A 25 -20.78 -12.98 4.50
CA ASP A 25 -21.12 -11.71 3.89
C ASP A 25 -20.07 -10.65 4.19
N ILE A 26 -20.01 -9.60 3.37
CA ILE A 26 -19.20 -8.39 3.62
C ILE A 26 -20.07 -7.14 3.49
N ASN A 27 -19.71 -6.10 4.25
CA ASN A 27 -20.18 -4.74 4.04
C ASN A 27 -19.18 -4.01 3.15
N TRP A 28 -19.65 -3.36 2.07
CA TRP A 28 -18.73 -2.72 1.14
C TRP A 28 -19.13 -1.28 0.85
N HIS A 29 -18.31 -0.33 1.28
CA HIS A 29 -18.49 1.08 0.97
C HIS A 29 -17.95 1.42 -0.41
N ILE A 30 -18.84 1.85 -1.30
CA ILE A 30 -18.52 2.42 -2.62
C ILE A 30 -19.23 3.78 -2.72
N ARG A 31 -18.45 4.85 -2.88
CA ARG A 31 -18.92 6.24 -2.81
C ARG A 31 -20.01 6.62 -3.81
N ARG A 32 -20.07 5.96 -4.98
CA ARG A 32 -20.97 6.31 -6.08
C ARG A 32 -22.01 5.23 -6.31
N GLN A 33 -23.30 5.62 -6.25
CA GLN A 33 -24.41 4.68 -6.42
C GLN A 33 -24.43 4.04 -7.81
N GLU A 34 -24.10 4.78 -8.86
CA GLU A 34 -24.06 4.27 -10.22
C GLU A 34 -23.03 3.12 -10.39
N VAL A 35 -21.92 3.16 -9.61
CA VAL A 35 -20.93 2.06 -9.61
C VAL A 35 -21.48 0.83 -8.91
N ILE A 36 -22.27 1.01 -7.83
CA ILE A 36 -22.94 -0.10 -7.14
C ILE A 36 -23.97 -0.75 -8.06
N ASP A 37 -24.81 0.05 -8.70
CA ASP A 37 -25.89 -0.44 -9.57
C ASP A 37 -25.31 -1.28 -10.72
N GLU A 38 -24.27 -0.76 -11.38
CA GLU A 38 -23.59 -1.48 -12.45
C GLU A 38 -22.88 -2.74 -11.91
N PHE A 39 -22.21 -2.66 -10.73
CA PHE A 39 -21.56 -3.82 -10.11
C PHE A 39 -22.56 -4.96 -9.84
N VAL A 40 -23.75 -4.63 -9.33
CA VAL A 40 -24.81 -5.62 -9.07
C VAL A 40 -25.30 -6.25 -10.37
N GLU A 41 -25.48 -5.45 -11.42
CA GLU A 41 -25.95 -5.92 -12.73
C GLU A 41 -24.96 -6.89 -13.38
N ILE A 42 -23.66 -6.49 -13.47
CA ILE A 42 -22.65 -7.28 -14.18
C ILE A 42 -21.89 -8.26 -13.26
N ARG A 43 -22.17 -8.25 -11.94
CA ARG A 43 -21.57 -9.11 -10.89
C ARG A 43 -20.05 -9.01 -10.81
N ARG A 44 -19.49 -7.84 -11.10
CA ARG A 44 -18.06 -7.53 -11.03
C ARG A 44 -17.86 -6.02 -10.92
N ASN A 45 -16.68 -5.61 -10.49
CA ASN A 45 -16.35 -4.19 -10.44
C ASN A 45 -16.29 -3.62 -11.88
N PRO A 46 -17.10 -2.60 -12.23
CA PRO A 46 -17.16 -2.08 -13.60
C PRO A 46 -15.86 -1.36 -14.03
N ASN A 47 -15.05 -0.90 -13.08
CA ASN A 47 -13.86 -0.10 -13.36
C ASN A 47 -12.54 -0.83 -13.08
N HIS A 48 -12.59 -2.00 -12.42
CA HIS A 48 -11.39 -2.66 -11.92
C HIS A 48 -11.54 -4.18 -11.91
N LEU A 49 -10.49 -4.90 -12.35
CA LEU A 49 -10.39 -6.35 -12.27
C LEU A 49 -11.57 -7.08 -12.94
N GLU A 50 -11.76 -6.88 -14.22
CA GLU A 50 -12.87 -7.42 -15.03
C GLU A 50 -13.10 -8.94 -14.88
N TRP A 51 -12.05 -9.68 -14.50
CA TRP A 51 -12.11 -11.13 -14.32
C TRP A 51 -12.55 -11.57 -12.91
N ALA A 52 -12.69 -10.63 -11.98
CA ALA A 52 -13.11 -10.92 -10.62
C ALA A 52 -14.65 -10.90 -10.52
N TYR A 53 -15.29 -12.06 -10.61
CA TYR A 53 -16.74 -12.20 -10.41
C TYR A 53 -17.08 -12.40 -8.94
N PHE A 54 -18.25 -11.90 -8.55
CA PHE A 54 -18.76 -11.91 -7.19
C PHE A 54 -20.17 -12.48 -7.10
N ASP A 55 -20.47 -13.19 -6.03
CA ASP A 55 -21.82 -13.42 -5.58
C ASP A 55 -22.33 -12.16 -4.85
N VAL A 56 -23.00 -11.29 -5.59
CA VAL A 56 -23.47 -10.00 -5.09
C VAL A 56 -24.56 -10.13 -4.01
N SER A 57 -25.19 -11.30 -3.88
CA SER A 57 -26.17 -11.55 -2.81
C SER A 57 -25.51 -11.62 -1.42
N ARG A 58 -24.17 -11.75 -1.37
CA ARG A 58 -23.34 -11.79 -0.17
C ARG A 58 -22.62 -10.47 0.13
N ILE A 59 -23.01 -9.38 -0.57
CA ILE A 59 -22.36 -8.08 -0.42
C ILE A 59 -23.43 -7.04 -0.06
N HIS A 60 -23.26 -6.43 1.09
CA HIS A 60 -24.08 -5.30 1.53
C HIS A 60 -23.40 -4.00 1.11
N PHE A 61 -23.74 -3.53 -0.10
CA PHE A 61 -23.21 -2.27 -0.61
C PHE A 61 -23.87 -1.07 0.05
N SER A 62 -23.11 -0.02 0.31
CA SER A 62 -23.65 1.28 0.72
C SER A 62 -22.76 2.43 0.26
N THR A 63 -23.38 3.55 -0.06
CA THR A 63 -22.70 4.84 -0.26
C THR A 63 -22.51 5.62 1.05
N ASP A 64 -23.17 5.18 2.13
CA ASP A 64 -23.03 5.77 3.45
C ASP A 64 -21.95 5.02 4.25
N LEU A 65 -20.83 5.72 4.46
CA LEU A 65 -19.67 5.19 5.17
C LEU A 65 -20.00 4.86 6.64
N ASN A 66 -20.80 5.69 7.31
CA ASN A 66 -21.16 5.50 8.71
C ASN A 66 -22.00 4.24 8.91
N THR A 67 -22.96 3.98 8.02
CA THR A 67 -23.74 2.74 8.05
C THR A 67 -22.85 1.51 7.88
N VAL A 68 -21.88 1.54 6.96
CA VAL A 68 -20.95 0.42 6.73
C VAL A 68 -20.09 0.16 7.96
N ILE A 69 -19.56 1.23 8.57
CA ILE A 69 -18.72 1.13 9.77
C ILE A 69 -19.53 0.62 10.98
N ASP A 70 -20.72 1.18 11.20
CA ASP A 70 -21.57 0.81 12.34
C ASP A 70 -21.90 -0.68 12.35
N GLN A 71 -22.24 -1.23 11.18
CA GLN A 71 -22.61 -2.64 10.98
C GLN A 71 -21.42 -3.61 10.97
N SER A 72 -20.18 -3.12 11.15
CA SER A 72 -18.98 -3.96 11.02
C SER A 72 -18.14 -3.95 12.29
N ASP A 73 -17.49 -5.09 12.54
CA ASP A 73 -16.53 -5.27 13.63
C ASP A 73 -15.10 -4.93 13.18
N LEU A 74 -14.75 -5.36 11.95
CA LEU A 74 -13.45 -5.18 11.33
C LEU A 74 -13.57 -4.35 10.05
N ILE A 75 -12.75 -3.31 9.94
CA ILE A 75 -12.74 -2.37 8.83
C ILE A 75 -11.42 -2.46 8.07
N VAL A 76 -11.48 -2.79 6.78
CA VAL A 76 -10.32 -2.85 5.89
C VAL A 76 -10.29 -1.57 5.05
N LEU A 77 -9.27 -0.74 5.28
CA LEU A 77 -9.05 0.50 4.55
C LEU A 77 -8.24 0.24 3.29
N ALA A 78 -8.84 0.45 2.12
CA ALA A 78 -8.23 0.22 0.81
C ALA A 78 -8.44 1.39 -0.16
N VAL A 79 -8.44 2.61 0.37
CA VAL A 79 -8.46 3.87 -0.38
C VAL A 79 -7.02 4.34 -0.59
N PRO A 80 -6.63 4.83 -1.80
CA PRO A 80 -5.29 5.38 -1.99
C PRO A 80 -4.97 6.52 -1.02
N SER A 81 -3.75 6.55 -0.50
CA SER A 81 -3.34 7.45 0.59
C SER A 81 -3.66 8.95 0.35
N PRO A 82 -3.54 9.51 -0.89
CA PRO A 82 -3.88 10.92 -1.11
C PRO A 82 -5.36 11.27 -0.90
N TYR A 83 -6.23 10.29 -0.92
CA TYR A 83 -7.68 10.49 -0.78
C TYR A 83 -8.22 9.97 0.54
N LEU A 84 -7.38 9.28 1.34
CA LEU A 84 -7.84 8.59 2.54
C LEU A 84 -8.37 9.56 3.58
N LYS A 85 -7.63 10.63 3.90
CA LYS A 85 -8.06 11.63 4.87
C LYS A 85 -9.45 12.16 4.54
N GLN A 86 -9.64 12.66 3.31
CA GLN A 86 -10.94 13.15 2.85
C GLN A 86 -12.04 12.09 2.93
N SER A 87 -11.70 10.82 2.69
CA SER A 87 -12.67 9.71 2.77
C SER A 87 -13.08 9.37 4.20
N LEU A 88 -12.26 9.76 5.20
CA LEU A 88 -12.51 9.52 6.62
C LEU A 88 -13.12 10.73 7.34
N ASP A 89 -13.10 11.93 6.72
CA ASP A 89 -13.60 13.17 7.34
C ASP A 89 -15.09 13.10 7.70
N ASP A 90 -15.88 12.29 6.99
CA ASP A 90 -17.32 12.14 7.20
C ASP A 90 -17.68 11.09 8.28
N ILE A 91 -16.68 10.45 8.92
CA ILE A 91 -16.94 9.48 9.98
C ILE A 91 -17.43 10.17 11.24
N THR A 92 -18.64 9.78 11.65
CA THR A 92 -19.27 10.24 12.91
C THR A 92 -19.51 9.10 13.90
N VAL A 93 -19.34 7.87 13.47
CA VAL A 93 -19.46 6.66 14.31
C VAL A 93 -18.25 6.57 15.23
N ASP A 94 -18.48 6.13 16.47
CA ASP A 94 -17.39 5.84 17.41
C ASP A 94 -16.55 4.64 16.93
N MET A 95 -15.28 4.90 16.67
CA MET A 95 -14.32 3.93 16.21
C MET A 95 -13.55 3.23 17.34
N SER A 96 -13.72 3.66 18.58
CA SER A 96 -12.89 3.19 19.73
C SER A 96 -13.01 1.68 20.03
N GLN A 97 -14.09 1.06 19.58
CA GLN A 97 -14.31 -0.39 19.73
C GLN A 97 -14.13 -1.17 18.42
N LYS A 98 -13.82 -0.49 17.33
CA LYS A 98 -13.63 -1.14 16.03
C LYS A 98 -12.22 -1.67 15.88
N MET A 99 -12.07 -2.70 15.06
CA MET A 99 -10.79 -3.18 14.57
C MET A 99 -10.55 -2.60 13.18
N VAL A 100 -9.34 -2.15 12.90
CA VAL A 100 -9.01 -1.52 11.61
C VAL A 100 -7.74 -2.12 11.03
N ILE A 101 -7.82 -2.58 9.80
CA ILE A 101 -6.66 -3.06 9.03
C ILE A 101 -6.39 -2.08 7.88
N SER A 102 -5.20 -1.47 7.89
CA SER A 102 -4.71 -0.68 6.76
C SER A 102 -4.20 -1.60 5.65
N ALA A 103 -4.79 -1.49 4.48
CA ALA A 103 -4.25 -2.07 3.24
C ALA A 103 -3.69 -0.98 2.32
N VAL A 104 -3.52 0.23 2.85
CA VAL A 104 -2.98 1.40 2.17
C VAL A 104 -1.46 1.30 2.09
N LYS A 105 -0.91 1.67 0.95
CA LYS A 105 0.55 1.59 0.69
C LYS A 105 1.18 2.99 0.63
N GLY A 106 0.77 3.85 1.56
CA GLY A 106 1.17 5.25 1.66
C GLY A 106 0.97 5.78 3.08
N MET A 107 1.34 7.03 3.31
CA MET A 107 1.12 7.78 4.55
C MET A 107 0.01 8.82 4.32
N ILE A 108 -0.61 9.30 5.38
CA ILE A 108 -1.58 10.40 5.30
C ILE A 108 -0.83 11.67 4.89
N PRO A 109 -1.12 12.25 3.70
CA PRO A 109 -0.47 13.49 3.26
C PRO A 109 -0.78 14.63 4.25
N ASP A 110 0.15 15.58 4.35
CA ASP A 110 0.12 16.76 5.23
C ASP A 110 0.25 16.46 6.73
N GLU A 111 -0.28 15.36 7.23
CA GLU A 111 -0.08 14.90 8.62
C GLU A 111 1.27 14.16 8.78
N ASN A 112 1.78 13.55 7.70
CA ASN A 112 2.97 12.68 7.68
C ASN A 112 2.90 11.52 8.68
N LEU A 113 1.69 11.04 8.95
CA LEU A 113 1.44 9.90 9.83
C LEU A 113 1.25 8.61 9.02
N LEU A 114 1.62 7.50 9.61
CA LEU A 114 1.15 6.19 9.15
C LEU A 114 -0.37 6.13 9.29
N VAL A 115 -1.02 5.26 8.52
CA VAL A 115 -2.48 5.13 8.59
C VAL A 115 -2.92 4.64 9.96
N THR A 116 -2.18 3.69 10.56
CA THR A 116 -2.47 3.19 11.90
C THR A 116 -2.28 4.27 12.96
N GLU A 117 -1.23 5.09 12.89
CA GLU A 117 -1.04 6.25 13.77
C GLU A 117 -2.19 7.26 13.64
N TYR A 118 -2.63 7.52 12.41
CA TYR A 118 -3.76 8.43 12.16
C TYR A 118 -5.06 7.91 12.77
N MET A 119 -5.36 6.60 12.59
CA MET A 119 -6.54 5.98 13.18
C MET A 119 -6.51 6.00 14.72
N HIS A 120 -5.33 5.81 15.31
CA HIS A 120 -5.15 5.92 16.76
C HIS A 120 -5.38 7.35 17.27
N ASN A 121 -4.70 8.31 16.66
CA ASN A 121 -4.66 9.70 17.15
C ASN A 121 -5.98 10.45 16.94
N TYR A 122 -6.67 10.21 15.82
CA TYR A 122 -7.86 10.99 15.44
C TYR A 122 -9.17 10.25 15.64
N PHE A 123 -9.17 8.93 15.58
CA PHE A 123 -10.36 8.09 15.73
C PHE A 123 -10.35 7.26 17.01
N HIS A 124 -9.30 7.38 17.82
CA HIS A 124 -9.15 6.72 19.13
C HIS A 124 -9.26 5.19 19.06
N VAL A 125 -8.88 4.58 17.92
CA VAL A 125 -8.79 3.13 17.79
C VAL A 125 -7.62 2.65 18.64
N PRO A 126 -7.80 1.68 19.55
CA PRO A 126 -6.71 1.14 20.35
C PRO A 126 -5.62 0.51 19.46
N GLU A 127 -4.36 0.65 19.85
CA GLU A 127 -3.23 0.13 19.04
C GLU A 127 -3.31 -1.39 18.81
N GLU A 128 -3.80 -2.13 19.79
CA GLU A 128 -4.05 -3.57 19.70
C GLU A 128 -5.22 -3.96 18.79
N ASN A 129 -5.96 -2.96 18.30
CA ASN A 129 -7.04 -3.12 17.32
C ASN A 129 -6.63 -2.61 15.92
N LEU A 130 -5.37 -2.21 15.76
CA LEU A 130 -4.83 -1.73 14.50
C LEU A 130 -3.95 -2.77 13.84
N GLY A 131 -4.13 -2.94 12.55
CA GLY A 131 -3.34 -3.86 11.75
C GLY A 131 -2.99 -3.32 10.38
N VAL A 132 -2.13 -4.05 9.70
CA VAL A 132 -1.65 -3.73 8.35
C VAL A 132 -1.58 -4.97 7.48
N ILE A 133 -1.83 -4.80 6.18
CA ILE A 133 -1.58 -5.82 5.17
C ILE A 133 -0.41 -5.38 4.29
N ALA A 134 0.63 -6.20 4.23
CA ALA A 134 1.81 -6.02 3.38
C ALA A 134 2.11 -7.30 2.59
N GLY A 135 3.08 -7.23 1.68
CA GLY A 135 3.57 -8.38 0.94
C GLY A 135 3.41 -8.30 -0.57
N PRO A 136 4.05 -9.23 -1.30
CA PRO A 136 4.12 -9.26 -2.77
C PRO A 136 2.79 -9.69 -3.38
N CYS A 137 1.87 -8.74 -3.53
CA CYS A 137 0.51 -8.98 -4.01
C CYS A 137 0.05 -7.88 -4.98
N HIS A 138 0.01 -8.20 -6.26
CA HIS A 138 -0.70 -7.38 -7.23
C HIS A 138 -2.17 -7.79 -7.32
N ALA A 139 -3.07 -6.81 -7.31
CA ALA A 139 -4.51 -7.06 -7.37
C ALA A 139 -4.92 -7.86 -8.62
N GLU A 140 -4.25 -7.61 -9.73
CA GLU A 140 -4.43 -8.28 -11.01
C GLU A 140 -4.12 -9.78 -10.92
N GLU A 141 -3.03 -10.15 -10.22
CA GLU A 141 -2.66 -11.55 -10.02
C GLU A 141 -3.62 -12.28 -9.07
N ILE A 142 -4.09 -11.60 -8.03
CA ILE A 142 -5.11 -12.13 -7.12
C ILE A 142 -6.44 -12.36 -7.86
N ALA A 143 -6.84 -11.43 -8.72
CA ALA A 143 -8.06 -11.59 -9.53
C ALA A 143 -7.98 -12.84 -10.42
N LEU A 144 -6.79 -13.19 -10.89
CA LEU A 144 -6.50 -14.40 -11.67
C LEU A 144 -6.16 -15.64 -10.81
N GLU A 145 -6.34 -15.55 -9.49
CA GLU A 145 -6.08 -16.62 -8.52
C GLU A 145 -4.63 -17.17 -8.58
N ARG A 146 -3.67 -16.27 -8.85
CA ARG A 146 -2.24 -16.61 -8.82
C ARG A 146 -1.76 -16.66 -7.37
N LEU A 147 -0.93 -17.68 -7.07
CA LEU A 147 -0.39 -17.85 -5.71
C LEU A 147 0.34 -16.60 -5.25
N SER A 148 -0.17 -16.02 -4.18
CA SER A 148 0.30 -14.78 -3.58
C SER A 148 0.55 -14.94 -2.09
N TYR A 149 1.38 -14.08 -1.51
CA TYR A 149 1.73 -14.11 -0.09
C TYR A 149 1.44 -12.76 0.56
N LEU A 150 0.69 -12.78 1.66
CA LEU A 150 0.40 -11.60 2.47
C LEU A 150 1.02 -11.74 3.85
N THR A 151 1.47 -10.62 4.40
CA THR A 151 1.79 -10.50 5.82
C THR A 151 0.71 -9.64 6.47
N VAL A 152 0.11 -10.16 7.55
CA VAL A 152 -0.90 -9.44 8.34
C VAL A 152 -0.28 -9.05 9.66
N GLY A 153 -0.09 -7.73 9.84
CA GLY A 153 0.52 -7.16 11.05
C GLY A 153 -0.54 -6.71 12.05
N CYS A 154 -0.33 -7.04 13.34
CA CYS A 154 -1.04 -6.46 14.48
C CYS A 154 -0.13 -6.56 15.71
N LYS A 155 -0.08 -5.52 16.57
CA LYS A 155 0.74 -5.57 17.81
C LYS A 155 0.33 -6.77 18.69
N ASP A 156 -0.96 -7.11 18.71
CA ASP A 156 -1.47 -8.34 19.32
C ASP A 156 -1.31 -9.52 18.34
N MET A 157 -0.39 -10.44 18.65
CA MET A 157 -0.11 -11.61 17.80
C MET A 157 -1.27 -12.61 17.70
N GLU A 158 -2.16 -12.69 18.68
CA GLU A 158 -3.36 -13.55 18.59
C GLU A 158 -4.32 -12.99 17.55
N LYS A 159 -4.57 -11.67 17.59
CA LYS A 159 -5.34 -10.98 16.54
C LYS A 159 -4.67 -11.07 15.16
N ALA A 160 -3.35 -10.91 15.09
CA ALA A 160 -2.62 -11.08 13.83
C ALA A 160 -2.84 -12.48 13.22
N ARG A 161 -2.87 -13.55 14.04
CA ARG A 161 -3.18 -14.92 13.60
C ARG A 161 -4.63 -15.07 13.17
N GLU A 162 -5.58 -14.55 13.97
CA GLU A 162 -7.00 -14.57 13.63
C GLU A 162 -7.28 -13.85 12.32
N TRP A 163 -6.77 -12.62 12.18
CA TRP A 163 -6.95 -11.83 10.95
C TRP A 163 -6.24 -12.46 9.75
N SER A 164 -5.10 -13.11 9.94
CA SER A 164 -4.43 -13.85 8.87
C SER A 164 -5.35 -14.89 8.24
N GLN A 165 -6.17 -15.59 9.05
CA GLN A 165 -7.10 -16.60 8.56
C GLN A 165 -8.19 -16.01 7.65
N LEU A 166 -8.58 -14.74 7.84
CA LEU A 166 -9.54 -14.05 6.96
C LEU A 166 -9.01 -13.86 5.54
N PHE A 167 -7.70 -13.79 5.39
CA PHE A 167 -7.05 -13.56 4.10
C PHE A 167 -6.37 -14.81 3.54
N ASP A 168 -6.40 -15.95 4.25
CA ASP A 168 -5.84 -17.21 3.73
C ASP A 168 -6.83 -17.90 2.79
N THR A 169 -6.40 -18.29 1.61
CA THR A 169 -7.21 -18.95 0.57
C THR A 169 -6.36 -19.98 -0.18
N PRO A 170 -6.94 -20.80 -1.06
CA PRO A 170 -6.13 -21.71 -1.88
C PRO A 170 -5.02 -21.03 -2.70
N TYR A 171 -5.19 -19.74 -3.04
CA TYR A 171 -4.26 -18.94 -3.85
C TYR A 171 -3.63 -17.75 -3.11
N VAL A 172 -3.93 -17.54 -1.83
CA VAL A 172 -3.26 -16.55 -0.98
C VAL A 172 -2.82 -17.23 0.31
N ARG A 173 -1.53 -17.15 0.61
CA ARG A 173 -0.96 -17.61 1.88
C ARG A 173 -0.66 -16.42 2.78
N THR A 174 -0.93 -16.55 4.06
CA THR A 174 -0.76 -15.47 5.02
C THR A 174 0.27 -15.80 6.09
N THR A 175 0.97 -14.77 6.57
CA THR A 175 1.90 -14.86 7.69
C THR A 175 1.58 -13.76 8.69
N PRO A 176 1.35 -14.07 9.98
CA PRO A 176 1.14 -13.06 11.01
C PRO A 176 2.45 -12.39 11.41
N SER A 177 2.38 -11.11 11.81
CA SER A 177 3.51 -10.32 12.31
C SER A 177 3.07 -9.38 13.42
N ASN A 178 3.96 -9.04 14.35
CA ASN A 178 3.71 -7.98 15.33
C ASN A 178 4.33 -6.62 14.94
N ASP A 179 5.01 -6.55 13.81
CA ASP A 179 5.68 -5.33 13.34
C ASP A 179 4.76 -4.50 12.44
N VAL A 180 3.77 -3.83 13.01
CA VAL A 180 2.82 -3.00 12.28
C VAL A 180 3.52 -1.82 11.60
N GLU A 181 4.29 -1.04 12.36
CA GLU A 181 4.96 0.16 11.88
C GLU A 181 5.99 -0.14 10.79
N GLY A 182 6.84 -1.18 11.01
CA GLY A 182 7.83 -1.58 10.03
C GLY A 182 7.21 -2.03 8.70
N LEU A 183 6.10 -2.76 8.73
CA LEU A 183 5.37 -3.19 7.54
C LEU A 183 4.72 -2.00 6.81
N GLU A 184 4.16 -1.03 7.53
CA GLU A 184 3.63 0.19 6.90
C GLU A 184 4.75 1.00 6.24
N TYR A 185 5.84 1.29 6.95
CA TYR A 185 7.00 1.99 6.35
C TYR A 185 7.58 1.24 5.15
N ALA A 186 7.71 -0.08 5.23
CA ALA A 186 8.16 -0.90 4.12
C ALA A 186 7.23 -0.78 2.91
N SER A 187 5.92 -0.77 3.12
CA SER A 187 4.91 -0.60 2.07
C SER A 187 4.97 0.77 1.39
N VAL A 188 5.38 1.81 2.10
CA VAL A 188 5.63 3.15 1.53
C VAL A 188 6.96 3.17 0.76
N MET A 189 8.04 2.73 1.40
CA MET A 189 9.41 2.84 0.88
C MET A 189 9.62 2.00 -0.39
N LYS A 190 9.01 0.80 -0.48
CA LYS A 190 9.08 -0.02 -1.71
C LYS A 190 8.61 0.73 -2.95
N ASN A 191 7.60 1.60 -2.80
CA ASN A 191 7.05 2.38 -3.89
C ASN A 191 8.05 3.44 -4.37
N ILE A 192 8.84 4.02 -3.46
CA ILE A 192 9.92 4.95 -3.78
C ILE A 192 11.03 4.22 -4.54
N TYR A 193 11.41 3.03 -4.06
CA TYR A 193 12.43 2.21 -4.72
C TYR A 193 12.00 1.73 -6.10
N ALA A 194 10.71 1.46 -6.29
CA ALA A 194 10.16 1.14 -7.60
C ALA A 194 10.25 2.33 -8.56
N ILE A 195 10.04 3.57 -8.10
CA ILE A 195 10.28 4.77 -8.91
C ILE A 195 11.76 4.85 -9.31
N ALA A 196 12.69 4.70 -8.35
CA ALA A 196 14.12 4.70 -8.62
C ALA A 196 14.50 3.62 -9.66
N ALA A 197 13.97 2.41 -9.50
CA ALA A 197 14.18 1.30 -10.43
C ALA A 197 13.66 1.63 -11.84
N GLY A 198 12.50 2.25 -11.96
CA GLY A 198 11.93 2.71 -13.21
C GLY A 198 12.80 3.77 -13.88
N ILE A 199 13.27 4.78 -13.13
CA ILE A 199 14.19 5.82 -13.63
C ILE A 199 15.47 5.17 -14.17
N CYS A 200 16.09 4.29 -13.39
CA CYS A 200 17.33 3.61 -13.78
C CYS A 200 17.13 2.76 -15.05
N LYS A 201 15.99 2.07 -15.19
CA LYS A 201 15.66 1.30 -16.38
C LYS A 201 15.64 2.17 -17.66
N SER A 202 14.99 3.32 -17.60
CA SER A 202 14.90 4.25 -18.74
C SER A 202 16.20 4.96 -19.03
N LEU A 203 17.09 5.10 -18.04
CA LEU A 203 18.45 5.60 -18.22
C LEU A 203 19.44 4.52 -18.71
N HIS A 204 18.93 3.34 -19.06
CA HIS A 204 19.71 2.19 -19.55
C HIS A 204 20.73 1.62 -18.55
N TYR A 205 20.47 1.74 -17.26
CA TYR A 205 21.19 0.96 -16.26
C TYR A 205 20.74 -0.50 -16.35
N GLY A 206 21.69 -1.42 -16.44
CA GLY A 206 21.42 -2.85 -16.62
C GLY A 206 21.01 -3.57 -15.33
N ASP A 207 20.73 -4.87 -15.45
CA ASP A 207 20.23 -5.70 -14.35
C ASP A 207 21.24 -5.84 -13.20
N ASN A 208 22.55 -5.79 -13.48
CA ASN A 208 23.59 -5.78 -12.43
C ASN A 208 23.41 -4.55 -11.51
N PHE A 209 23.20 -3.38 -12.10
CA PHE A 209 22.97 -2.18 -11.30
C PHE A 209 21.62 -2.22 -10.57
N GLN A 210 20.59 -2.79 -11.20
CA GLN A 210 19.29 -2.97 -10.57
C GLN A 210 19.40 -3.82 -9.30
N ALA A 211 20.19 -4.90 -9.32
CA ALA A 211 20.43 -5.72 -8.13
C ALA A 211 21.12 -4.92 -7.01
N VAL A 212 22.15 -4.12 -7.35
CA VAL A 212 22.85 -3.23 -6.38
C VAL A 212 21.90 -2.16 -5.83
N LEU A 213 21.06 -1.55 -6.67
CA LEU A 213 20.07 -0.58 -6.24
C LEU A 213 19.13 -1.17 -5.19
N LEU A 214 18.59 -2.39 -5.45
CA LEU A 214 17.65 -3.01 -4.52
C LEU A 214 18.32 -3.51 -3.24
N THR A 215 19.57 -3.96 -3.30
CA THR A 215 20.35 -4.26 -2.08
C THR A 215 20.49 -3.01 -1.19
N ASN A 216 20.86 -1.87 -1.78
CA ASN A 216 20.97 -0.62 -1.03
C ASN A 216 19.59 -0.12 -0.56
N ALA A 217 18.53 -0.34 -1.32
CA ALA A 217 17.16 -0.03 -0.92
C ALA A 217 16.76 -0.81 0.35
N MET A 218 17.11 -2.09 0.44
CA MET A 218 16.88 -2.88 1.66
C MET A 218 17.69 -2.34 2.85
N HIS A 219 18.92 -1.93 2.64
CA HIS A 219 19.73 -1.30 3.71
C HIS A 219 19.11 0.01 4.21
N GLU A 220 18.59 0.85 3.30
CA GLU A 220 17.86 2.06 3.70
C GLU A 220 16.60 1.73 4.52
N MET A 221 15.80 0.77 4.02
CA MET A 221 14.57 0.35 4.69
C MET A 221 14.84 -0.13 6.12
N ILE A 222 15.87 -0.97 6.30
CA ILE A 222 16.28 -1.45 7.64
C ILE A 222 16.63 -0.28 8.56
N ARG A 223 17.53 0.59 8.09
CA ARG A 223 18.01 1.72 8.90
C ARG A 223 16.85 2.60 9.34
N PHE A 224 15.93 2.92 8.41
CA PHE A 224 14.79 3.77 8.69
C PHE A 224 13.80 3.10 9.65
N ALA A 225 13.43 1.84 9.39
CA ALA A 225 12.50 1.12 10.23
C ALA A 225 13.05 0.90 11.66
N GLN A 226 14.36 0.64 11.82
CA GLN A 226 15.01 0.55 13.13
C GLN A 226 15.03 1.88 13.87
N ALA A 227 15.23 3.00 13.18
CA ALA A 227 15.20 4.32 13.79
C ALA A 227 13.80 4.73 14.27
N LYS A 228 12.75 4.15 13.70
CA LYS A 228 11.35 4.43 14.07
C LYS A 228 10.83 3.50 15.16
N SER A 229 11.28 2.25 15.21
CA SER A 229 10.78 1.25 16.14
C SER A 229 11.84 0.15 16.36
N ASP A 230 12.15 -0.15 17.63
CA ASP A 230 13.18 -1.13 18.03
C ASP A 230 12.63 -2.56 18.10
N ILE A 231 11.88 -2.97 17.08
CA ILE A 231 11.35 -4.33 16.96
C ILE A 231 12.33 -5.16 16.11
N PRO A 232 12.73 -6.37 16.56
CA PRO A 232 13.51 -7.29 15.73
C PRO A 232 12.74 -7.68 14.45
N ARG A 233 13.39 -7.52 13.28
CA ARG A 233 12.76 -7.74 11.97
C ARG A 233 13.53 -8.76 11.15
N ASP A 234 12.81 -9.70 10.55
CA ASP A 234 13.33 -10.45 9.41
C ASP A 234 12.98 -9.71 8.12
N ILE A 235 13.90 -8.86 7.67
CA ILE A 235 13.74 -8.08 6.45
C ILE A 235 13.80 -8.92 5.17
N THR A 236 14.22 -10.17 5.26
CA THR A 236 14.20 -11.11 4.13
C THR A 236 12.83 -11.75 3.94
N ALA A 237 11.90 -11.56 4.90
CA ALA A 237 10.54 -12.02 4.81
C ALA A 237 9.78 -11.37 3.64
N SER A 238 8.70 -12.05 3.21
CA SER A 238 7.90 -11.63 2.05
C SER A 238 7.29 -10.24 2.19
N GLY A 239 6.93 -9.82 3.40
CA GLY A 239 6.38 -8.48 3.68
C GLY A 239 7.37 -7.33 3.47
N TYR A 240 8.68 -7.62 3.41
CA TYR A 240 9.75 -6.66 3.18
C TYR A 240 10.43 -6.90 1.82
N LEU A 241 11.43 -7.79 1.76
CA LEU A 241 12.20 -8.04 0.55
C LEU A 241 11.31 -8.52 -0.60
N GLY A 242 10.38 -9.44 -0.35
CA GLY A 242 9.48 -9.95 -1.39
C GLY A 242 8.65 -8.84 -2.03
N ASP A 243 8.10 -7.93 -1.22
CA ASP A 243 7.28 -6.83 -1.68
C ASP A 243 8.10 -5.75 -2.42
N VAL A 244 9.35 -5.51 -2.01
CA VAL A 244 10.29 -4.65 -2.77
C VAL A 244 10.59 -5.25 -4.14
N LEU A 245 10.93 -6.53 -4.20
CA LEU A 245 11.29 -7.21 -5.45
C LEU A 245 10.13 -7.18 -6.45
N VAL A 246 8.92 -7.61 -6.03
CA VAL A 246 7.78 -7.63 -6.95
C VAL A 246 7.44 -6.21 -7.44
N THR A 247 7.51 -5.20 -6.56
CA THR A 247 7.17 -3.82 -6.92
C THR A 247 8.20 -3.19 -7.87
N ALA A 248 9.49 -3.54 -7.73
CA ALA A 248 10.57 -3.01 -8.56
C ALA A 248 10.69 -3.71 -9.94
N TYR A 249 10.29 -5.00 -10.04
CA TYR A 249 10.44 -5.75 -11.29
C TYR A 249 9.14 -5.89 -12.08
N SER A 250 7.98 -5.89 -11.44
CA SER A 250 6.70 -6.12 -12.12
C SER A 250 6.34 -5.02 -13.11
N ASN A 251 5.77 -5.42 -14.24
CA ASN A 251 5.17 -4.50 -15.19
C ASN A 251 3.83 -3.91 -14.72
N PHE A 252 3.18 -4.54 -13.72
CA PHE A 252 1.98 -3.99 -13.07
C PHE A 252 2.30 -2.86 -12.09
N SER A 253 3.57 -2.65 -11.73
CA SER A 253 3.96 -1.61 -10.79
C SER A 253 3.82 -0.21 -11.38
N ARG A 254 2.78 0.50 -10.97
CA ARG A 254 2.51 1.90 -11.34
C ARG A 254 3.67 2.82 -10.97
N ASN A 255 4.28 2.60 -9.82
CA ASN A 255 5.43 3.40 -9.37
C ASN A 255 6.65 3.19 -10.28
N ARG A 256 6.89 1.96 -10.72
CA ARG A 256 7.96 1.67 -11.68
C ARG A 256 7.68 2.32 -13.04
N GLN A 257 6.44 2.25 -13.54
CA GLN A 257 6.02 2.91 -14.78
C GLN A 257 6.18 4.42 -14.69
N PHE A 258 5.74 5.03 -13.58
CA PHE A 258 5.96 6.45 -13.30
C PHE A 258 7.44 6.82 -13.33
N GLY A 259 8.28 6.05 -12.66
CA GLY A 259 9.73 6.22 -12.70
C GLY A 259 10.32 6.11 -14.11
N GLN A 260 9.81 5.18 -14.94
CA GLN A 260 10.24 5.07 -16.34
C GLN A 260 9.94 6.35 -17.14
N MET A 261 8.74 6.92 -16.99
CA MET A 261 8.38 8.18 -17.65
C MET A 261 9.31 9.33 -17.22
N ILE A 262 9.58 9.44 -15.91
CA ILE A 262 10.53 10.44 -15.39
C ILE A 262 11.94 10.22 -15.98
N GLY A 263 12.40 8.99 -16.04
CA GLY A 263 13.70 8.64 -16.64
C GLY A 263 13.78 8.94 -18.15
N MET A 264 12.67 8.86 -18.87
CA MET A 264 12.53 9.27 -20.28
C MET A 264 12.50 10.80 -20.47
N GLY A 265 12.39 11.58 -19.38
CA GLY A 265 12.40 13.04 -19.44
C GLY A 265 11.01 13.68 -19.33
N TYR A 266 9.95 12.93 -19.03
CA TYR A 266 8.65 13.52 -18.74
C TYR A 266 8.74 14.39 -17.48
N SER A 267 8.03 15.51 -17.47
CA SER A 267 7.82 16.24 -16.22
C SER A 267 6.91 15.45 -15.30
N VAL A 268 7.02 15.66 -13.99
CA VAL A 268 6.14 15.01 -13.00
C VAL A 268 4.67 15.20 -13.37
N LYS A 269 4.26 16.44 -13.72
CA LYS A 269 2.88 16.73 -14.09
C LYS A 269 2.44 15.95 -15.35
N ALA A 270 3.31 15.88 -16.38
CA ALA A 270 2.99 15.13 -17.60
C ALA A 270 2.84 13.62 -17.30
N ALA A 271 3.76 13.05 -16.51
CA ALA A 271 3.68 11.65 -16.13
C ALA A 271 2.41 11.34 -15.29
N GLN A 272 2.04 12.23 -14.35
CA GLN A 272 0.81 12.07 -13.58
C GLN A 272 -0.46 12.18 -14.43
N THR A 273 -0.45 13.04 -15.45
CA THR A 273 -1.61 13.20 -16.36
C THR A 273 -1.78 11.99 -17.28
N GLU A 274 -0.67 11.40 -17.74
CA GLU A 274 -0.67 10.23 -18.61
C GLU A 274 -1.09 8.96 -17.89
N MET A 275 -0.89 8.90 -16.57
CA MET A 275 -1.25 7.73 -15.78
C MET A 275 -2.71 7.78 -15.36
N GLU A 276 -3.49 6.76 -15.70
CA GLU A 276 -4.89 6.61 -15.27
C GLU A 276 -5.02 6.39 -13.75
N MET A 277 -3.96 5.95 -13.09
CA MET A 277 -3.98 5.55 -11.68
C MET A 277 -2.81 6.20 -10.91
N VAL A 278 -3.07 6.47 -9.63
CA VAL A 278 -2.10 7.12 -8.74
C VAL A 278 -0.84 6.28 -8.53
N ALA A 279 0.34 6.92 -8.70
CA ALA A 279 1.62 6.39 -8.25
C ALA A 279 1.87 6.86 -6.80
N GLU A 280 1.52 6.04 -5.82
CA GLU A 280 1.61 6.41 -4.40
C GLU A 280 3.03 6.77 -3.94
N GLY A 281 4.05 6.20 -4.59
CA GLY A 281 5.44 6.52 -4.32
C GLY A 281 5.80 7.98 -4.53
N TYR A 282 5.06 8.74 -5.36
CA TYR A 282 5.23 10.18 -5.45
C TYR A 282 4.97 10.84 -4.08
N TYR A 283 3.82 10.62 -3.50
CA TYR A 283 3.46 11.17 -2.19
C TYR A 283 4.31 10.56 -1.07
N GLY A 284 4.54 9.23 -1.11
CA GLY A 284 5.39 8.51 -0.17
C GLY A 284 6.81 9.05 -0.11
N THR A 285 7.37 9.50 -1.25
CA THR A 285 8.71 10.12 -1.29
C THR A 285 8.78 11.36 -0.41
N LYS A 286 7.79 12.26 -0.51
CA LYS A 286 7.73 13.46 0.34
C LYS A 286 7.53 13.10 1.81
N ALA A 287 6.62 12.17 2.08
CA ALA A 287 6.30 11.78 3.45
C ALA A 287 7.50 11.15 4.17
N ILE A 288 8.19 10.19 3.54
CA ILE A 288 9.41 9.58 4.12
C ILE A 288 10.53 10.61 4.25
N TRP A 289 10.71 11.48 3.25
CA TRP A 289 11.71 12.55 3.33
C TRP A 289 11.46 13.48 4.52
N LEU A 290 10.20 13.89 4.76
CA LEU A 290 9.82 14.70 5.92
C LEU A 290 9.99 13.92 7.23
N ALA A 291 9.50 12.69 7.32
CA ALA A 291 9.65 11.84 8.50
C ALA A 291 11.12 11.55 8.86
N ASN A 292 12.02 11.65 7.88
CA ASN A 292 13.47 11.49 8.11
C ASN A 292 14.15 12.75 8.62
N GLN A 293 13.51 13.93 8.61
CA GLN A 293 14.11 15.14 9.18
C GLN A 293 14.34 14.98 10.67
N ASP A 294 13.47 14.26 11.37
CA ASP A 294 13.62 13.96 12.80
C ASP A 294 14.54 12.75 13.05
N ALA A 295 14.44 11.71 12.21
CA ALA A 295 15.23 10.48 12.36
C ALA A 295 16.69 10.62 11.92
N GLN A 296 16.98 11.53 10.98
CA GLN A 296 18.31 11.83 10.42
C GLN A 296 19.07 10.58 9.94
N VAL A 297 18.37 9.63 9.35
CA VAL A 297 18.94 8.39 8.81
C VAL A 297 19.48 8.64 7.40
N ASP A 298 20.61 7.98 7.06
CA ASP A 298 21.16 8.05 5.69
C ASP A 298 20.28 7.26 4.70
N LEU A 299 19.53 7.98 3.85
CA LEU A 299 18.59 7.47 2.86
C LEU A 299 18.91 7.98 1.44
N PRO A 300 20.06 7.60 0.86
CA PRO A 300 20.54 8.16 -0.40
C PRO A 300 19.58 7.92 -1.59
N ILE A 301 18.83 6.81 -1.65
CA ILE A 301 17.87 6.55 -2.72
C ILE A 301 16.62 7.42 -2.56
N VAL A 302 16.07 7.49 -1.34
CA VAL A 302 14.93 8.37 -1.04
C VAL A 302 15.27 9.82 -1.35
N GLU A 303 16.45 10.28 -0.92
CA GLU A 303 16.93 11.63 -1.22
C GLU A 303 17.07 11.87 -2.72
N ALA A 304 17.65 10.95 -3.47
CA ALA A 304 17.79 11.07 -4.93
C ALA A 304 16.43 11.18 -5.61
N VAL A 305 15.45 10.33 -5.24
CA VAL A 305 14.10 10.36 -5.80
C VAL A 305 13.41 11.67 -5.42
N TYR A 306 13.54 12.14 -4.18
CA TYR A 306 13.00 13.44 -3.75
C TYR A 306 13.56 14.60 -4.56
N GLN A 307 14.88 14.66 -4.76
CA GLN A 307 15.53 15.69 -5.54
C GLN A 307 15.04 15.72 -7.00
N ILE A 308 14.78 14.55 -7.59
CA ILE A 308 14.26 14.46 -8.96
C ILE A 308 12.80 14.93 -9.01
N LEU A 309 11.94 14.44 -8.12
CA LEU A 309 10.49 14.65 -8.21
C LEU A 309 10.04 16.03 -7.72
N TYR A 310 10.64 16.55 -6.66
CA TYR A 310 10.22 17.79 -5.99
C TYR A 310 11.12 18.97 -6.29
N ASN A 311 12.43 18.76 -6.38
CA ASN A 311 13.40 19.81 -6.68
C ASN A 311 13.79 19.88 -8.16
N ARG A 312 13.14 19.06 -9.02
CA ARG A 312 13.31 19.06 -10.49
C ARG A 312 14.78 18.89 -10.95
N ARG A 313 15.59 18.20 -10.14
CA ARG A 313 16.96 17.88 -10.57
C ARG A 313 16.95 16.89 -11.72
N SER A 314 17.96 16.99 -12.60
CA SER A 314 18.10 16.04 -13.71
C SER A 314 18.20 14.61 -13.20
N ALA A 315 17.29 13.73 -13.64
CA ALA A 315 17.29 12.31 -13.29
C ALA A 315 18.65 11.66 -13.62
N LYS A 316 19.19 11.93 -14.84
CA LYS A 316 20.49 11.40 -15.27
C LYS A 316 21.64 11.84 -14.37
N ALA A 317 21.70 13.12 -14.00
CA ALA A 317 22.77 13.63 -13.14
C ALA A 317 22.65 13.10 -11.71
N THR A 318 21.42 13.09 -11.16
CA THR A 318 21.17 12.64 -9.78
C THR A 318 21.45 11.15 -9.61
N ILE A 319 21.01 10.30 -10.54
CA ILE A 319 21.32 8.86 -10.48
C ILE A 319 22.84 8.61 -10.64
N LYS A 320 23.53 9.37 -11.51
CA LYS A 320 24.99 9.28 -11.63
C LYS A 320 25.69 9.63 -10.32
N GLU A 321 25.19 10.59 -9.56
CA GLU A 321 25.71 10.90 -8.22
C GLU A 321 25.39 9.80 -7.22
N LEU A 322 24.18 9.25 -7.26
CA LEU A 322 23.75 8.15 -6.39
C LEU A 322 24.64 6.91 -6.55
N THR A 323 25.07 6.56 -7.78
CA THR A 323 25.92 5.39 -8.01
C THR A 323 27.25 5.44 -7.26
N LYS A 324 27.72 6.64 -6.89
CA LYS A 324 28.98 6.82 -6.13
C LYS A 324 28.82 6.56 -4.63
N LYS A 325 27.58 6.48 -4.15
CA LYS A 325 27.26 6.24 -2.74
C LYS A 325 27.01 4.76 -2.43
N PHE A 326 26.91 3.93 -3.46
CA PHE A 326 26.70 2.49 -3.30
C PHE A 326 28.03 1.76 -3.09
N ASN A 327 28.00 0.76 -2.23
CA ASN A 327 29.12 -0.14 -1.94
C ASN A 327 28.96 -1.45 -2.73
#